data_b784416366db9e0b67f6b94ffa496075
#
_entry.id   b784416366db9e0b67f6b94ffa496075
#
_cell.length_a   1.000
_cell.length_b   1.000
_cell.length_c   1.000
_cell.angle_alpha   90.00
_cell.angle_beta   90.00
_cell.angle_gamma   90.00
#
_symmetry.space_group_name_H-M   'P 1'
#
loop_
_entity.id
_entity.type
_entity.pdbx_description
1 polymer ?
#
loop_
_entity_poly.entity_id
_entity_poly.type
_entity_poly.pdbx_seq_one_letter_code
_entity_poly.pdbx_strand_id
1 'polypeptide(L)'
;MANKPLMLMNGGMYHDNLDAVGLYVEKGVEAQKISTKGGWGNFHLLPNGVFWGKDGRLGVTETKTYIKRGIKPDFATQSGPMLVIEGKLHRRFLVDSDSRKIRNGVGISRDGKTIHFAISHRAVTFWEFGTLFRDQLKTPNALFLDGTVSSIQTAGTKRGGWRQIGPIISVSAKRPN
;
A
#
# COMPACT_ATOMS: atom_id res chain seq x y z
N MET A 1 3.22 25.60 13.07
CA MET A 1 4.30 24.63 12.78
C MET A 1 3.68 23.34 12.28
N ALA A 2 4.21 22.71 11.24
CA ALA A 2 3.72 21.42 10.76
C ALA A 2 4.06 20.34 11.81
N ASN A 3 3.11 19.48 12.15
CA ASN A 3 3.38 18.37 13.07
C ASN A 3 4.41 17.43 12.44
N LYS A 4 5.45 17.09 13.22
CA LYS A 4 6.42 16.07 12.80
C LYS A 4 5.67 14.75 12.58
N PRO A 5 5.83 14.09 11.42
CA PRO A 5 5.15 12.82 11.17
C PRO A 5 5.62 11.75 12.16
N LEU A 6 4.69 10.92 12.62
CA LEU A 6 4.95 9.74 13.42
C LEU A 6 5.58 8.63 12.59
N MET A 7 5.18 8.54 11.31
CA MET A 7 5.67 7.55 10.35
C MET A 7 5.65 8.14 8.94
N LEU A 8 6.67 7.79 8.18
CA LEU A 8 6.74 7.94 6.73
C LEU A 8 7.02 6.57 6.10
N MET A 9 6.33 6.24 5.01
CA MET A 9 6.55 5.02 4.22
C MET A 9 6.35 5.36 2.74
N ASN A 10 7.11 4.71 1.85
CA ASN A 10 6.79 4.82 0.43
C ASN A 10 5.40 4.26 0.13
N GLY A 11 4.68 4.93 -0.76
CA GLY A 11 3.35 4.54 -1.23
C GLY A 11 3.39 3.60 -2.43
N GLY A 12 2.49 3.83 -3.38
CA GLY A 12 2.38 3.07 -4.61
C GLY A 12 3.55 3.30 -5.57
N MET A 13 3.59 2.49 -6.63
CA MET A 13 4.65 2.51 -7.64
C MET A 13 4.62 3.79 -8.47
N TYR A 14 5.78 4.17 -8.98
CA TYR A 14 5.99 5.39 -9.75
C TYR A 14 6.97 5.14 -10.90
N HIS A 15 6.95 6.05 -11.87
CA HIS A 15 7.87 6.09 -13.00
C HIS A 15 9.19 6.79 -12.63
N ASP A 16 10.18 6.71 -13.49
CA ASP A 16 11.50 7.35 -13.27
C ASP A 16 11.43 8.87 -13.06
N ASN A 17 10.39 9.51 -13.60
CA ASN A 17 10.09 10.92 -13.38
C ASN A 17 9.33 11.20 -12.07
N LEU A 18 9.17 10.20 -11.22
CA LEU A 18 8.45 10.21 -9.93
C LEU A 18 6.92 10.30 -10.01
N ASP A 19 6.33 10.33 -11.20
CA ASP A 19 4.87 10.29 -11.36
C ASP A 19 4.31 8.93 -10.96
N ALA A 20 3.17 8.92 -10.28
CA ALA A 20 2.52 7.68 -9.86
C ALA A 20 2.06 6.85 -11.09
N VAL A 21 2.26 5.53 -11.06
CA VAL A 21 1.81 4.60 -12.12
C VAL A 21 0.28 4.50 -12.18
N GLY A 22 -0.40 4.64 -11.05
CA GLY A 22 -1.84 4.55 -10.91
C GLY A 22 -2.41 5.66 -10.07
N LEU A 23 -3.64 5.49 -9.59
CA LEU A 23 -4.34 6.52 -8.83
C LEU A 23 -3.47 7.15 -7.75
N TYR A 24 -3.38 8.47 -7.79
CA TYR A 24 -2.82 9.27 -6.73
C TYR A 24 -3.73 10.46 -6.43
N VAL A 25 -4.19 10.54 -5.19
CA VAL A 25 -5.04 11.64 -4.70
C VAL A 25 -4.40 12.23 -3.45
N GLU A 26 -4.28 13.53 -3.40
CA GLU A 26 -3.83 14.29 -2.25
C GLU A 26 -4.77 15.45 -1.96
N LYS A 27 -5.23 15.57 -0.71
CA LYS A 27 -6.17 16.62 -0.28
C LYS A 27 -7.43 16.71 -1.15
N GLY A 28 -7.93 15.55 -1.60
CA GLY A 28 -9.11 15.46 -2.47
C GLY A 28 -8.85 15.79 -3.94
N VAL A 29 -7.61 16.13 -4.33
CA VAL A 29 -7.23 16.42 -5.71
C VAL A 29 -6.62 15.17 -6.34
N GLU A 30 -7.20 14.68 -7.44
CA GLU A 30 -6.66 13.59 -8.25
C GLU A 30 -5.53 14.10 -9.12
N ALA A 31 -4.28 13.81 -8.72
CA ALA A 31 -3.07 14.14 -9.49
C ALA A 31 -2.77 13.09 -10.57
N GLN A 32 -3.15 11.82 -10.35
CA GLN A 32 -3.01 10.75 -11.33
C GLN A 32 -4.26 9.87 -11.32
N LYS A 33 -4.72 9.53 -12.53
CA LYS A 33 -5.93 8.71 -12.73
C LYS A 33 -5.71 7.26 -12.34
N ILE A 34 -6.82 6.61 -11.97
CA ILE A 34 -6.81 5.17 -11.71
C ILE A 34 -6.42 4.38 -12.96
N SER A 35 -5.54 3.41 -12.81
CA SER A 35 -5.09 2.54 -13.89
C SER A 35 -5.76 1.17 -13.80
N THR A 36 -6.41 0.77 -14.89
CA THR A 36 -6.96 -0.59 -15.08
C THR A 36 -6.18 -1.36 -16.15
N LYS A 37 -5.11 -0.75 -16.69
CA LYS A 37 -4.33 -1.34 -17.77
C LYS A 37 -3.55 -2.56 -17.27
N GLY A 38 -3.44 -3.57 -18.12
CA GLY A 38 -2.49 -4.66 -17.95
C GLY A 38 -1.07 -4.21 -18.30
N GLY A 39 -0.07 -5.02 -17.96
CA GLY A 39 1.33 -4.72 -18.25
C GLY A 39 2.27 -5.68 -17.52
N TRP A 40 3.52 -5.29 -17.38
CA TRP A 40 4.58 -6.05 -16.73
C TRP A 40 4.83 -5.54 -15.30
N GLY A 41 5.43 -6.39 -14.48
CA GLY A 41 5.82 -6.08 -13.11
C GLY A 41 4.69 -6.23 -12.09
N ASN A 42 5.02 -5.93 -10.85
CA ASN A 42 4.16 -6.20 -9.70
C ASN A 42 2.85 -5.41 -9.73
N PHE A 43 2.86 -4.17 -10.22
CA PHE A 43 1.65 -3.35 -10.35
C PHE A 43 0.57 -4.04 -11.19
N HIS A 44 1.00 -4.76 -12.22
CA HIS A 44 0.13 -5.44 -13.17
C HIS A 44 -0.15 -6.92 -12.84
N LEU A 45 0.35 -7.42 -11.71
CA LEU A 45 -0.05 -8.72 -11.17
C LEU A 45 -1.46 -8.59 -10.56
N LEU A 46 -2.46 -8.62 -11.45
CA LEU A 46 -3.86 -8.38 -11.08
C LEU A 46 -4.46 -9.52 -10.23
N PRO A 47 -5.33 -9.16 -9.27
CA PRO A 47 -5.85 -7.82 -9.01
C PRO A 47 -4.87 -6.94 -8.21
N ASN A 48 -4.78 -5.69 -8.62
CA ASN A 48 -4.17 -4.62 -7.85
C ASN A 48 -5.24 -3.87 -7.03
N GLY A 49 -4.85 -2.87 -6.24
CA GLY A 49 -5.77 -2.21 -5.33
C GLY A 49 -5.39 -0.78 -4.99
N VAL A 50 -6.24 -0.16 -4.21
CA VAL A 50 -6.11 1.23 -3.74
C VAL A 50 -6.13 1.24 -2.22
N PHE A 51 -5.12 1.87 -1.62
CA PHE A 51 -5.17 2.34 -0.23
C PHE A 51 -5.71 3.77 -0.25
N TRP A 52 -6.74 4.04 0.52
CA TRP A 52 -7.46 5.32 0.49
C TRP A 52 -7.98 5.73 1.86
N GLY A 53 -8.21 7.05 2.02
CA GLY A 53 -8.87 7.62 3.17
C GLY A 53 -9.94 8.64 2.77
N LYS A 54 -11.07 8.63 3.50
CA LYS A 54 -12.20 9.54 3.30
C LYS A 54 -12.92 9.78 4.63
N ASP A 55 -13.08 11.05 5.02
CA ASP A 55 -13.83 11.45 6.22
C ASP A 55 -13.45 10.64 7.47
N GLY A 56 -12.15 10.46 7.71
CA GLY A 56 -11.62 9.68 8.82
C GLY A 56 -11.74 8.16 8.68
N ARG A 57 -12.33 7.66 7.62
CA ARG A 57 -12.36 6.23 7.28
C ARG A 57 -11.19 5.89 6.39
N LEU A 58 -10.64 4.70 6.58
CA LEU A 58 -9.54 4.18 5.79
C LEU A 58 -9.92 2.86 5.15
N GLY A 59 -9.39 2.58 3.97
CA GLY A 59 -9.70 1.36 3.24
C GLY A 59 -8.56 0.88 2.38
N VAL A 60 -8.51 -0.44 2.23
CA VAL A 60 -7.78 -1.14 1.15
C VAL A 60 -8.82 -1.85 0.32
N THR A 61 -8.92 -1.50 -0.96
CA THR A 61 -9.99 -2.00 -1.84
C THR A 61 -9.39 -2.41 -3.19
N GLU A 62 -9.81 -3.56 -3.68
CA GLU A 62 -9.46 -4.02 -5.04
C GLU A 62 -9.94 -2.98 -6.08
N THR A 63 -9.14 -2.76 -7.13
CA THR A 63 -9.31 -1.64 -8.07
C THR A 63 -10.69 -1.60 -8.73
N LYS A 64 -11.21 -2.74 -9.24
CA LYS A 64 -12.53 -2.76 -9.89
C LYS A 64 -13.65 -2.49 -8.89
N THR A 65 -13.52 -3.02 -7.68
CA THR A 65 -14.45 -2.79 -6.58
C THR A 65 -14.40 -1.32 -6.13
N TYR A 66 -13.21 -0.72 -6.07
CA TYR A 66 -13.03 0.69 -5.76
C TYR A 66 -13.76 1.59 -6.77
N ILE A 67 -13.59 1.33 -8.06
CA ILE A 67 -14.29 2.05 -9.15
C ILE A 67 -15.80 1.89 -9.00
N LYS A 68 -16.29 0.65 -8.84
CA LYS A 68 -17.72 0.36 -8.69
C LYS A 68 -18.37 1.09 -7.50
N ARG A 69 -17.62 1.26 -6.42
CA ARG A 69 -18.10 1.98 -5.22
C ARG A 69 -18.09 3.50 -5.38
N GLY A 70 -17.49 4.05 -6.42
CA GLY A 70 -17.42 5.48 -6.67
C GLY A 70 -16.78 6.29 -5.54
N ILE A 71 -15.76 5.72 -4.87
CA ILE A 71 -15.11 6.34 -3.71
C ILE A 71 -14.44 7.65 -4.14
N LYS A 72 -14.73 8.74 -3.44
CA LYS A 72 -14.10 10.06 -3.61
C LYS A 72 -13.20 10.31 -2.41
N PRO A 73 -11.93 9.89 -2.45
CA PRO A 73 -11.05 9.93 -1.29
C PRO A 73 -10.48 11.33 -1.03
N ASP A 74 -10.05 11.58 0.21
CA ASP A 74 -9.23 12.73 0.56
C ASP A 74 -7.76 12.47 0.20
N PHE A 75 -7.34 11.21 0.31
CA PHE A 75 -6.07 10.72 -0.20
C PHE A 75 -6.23 9.29 -0.73
N ALA A 76 -5.43 8.93 -1.74
CA ALA A 76 -5.35 7.58 -2.24
C ALA A 76 -4.01 7.31 -2.94
N THR A 77 -3.57 6.06 -2.90
CA THR A 77 -2.48 5.55 -3.72
C THR A 77 -2.84 4.17 -4.24
N GLN A 78 -2.73 3.97 -5.56
CA GLN A 78 -2.90 2.67 -6.17
C GLN A 78 -1.56 1.94 -6.24
N SER A 79 -1.59 0.64 -5.99
CA SER A 79 -0.41 -0.23 -6.08
C SER A 79 -0.83 -1.67 -6.35
N GLY A 80 0.12 -2.59 -6.40
CA GLY A 80 -0.18 -3.99 -6.62
C GLY A 80 1.03 -4.92 -6.52
N PRO A 81 0.72 -6.19 -6.30
CA PRO A 81 -0.62 -6.81 -6.23
C PRO A 81 -1.35 -6.59 -4.90
N MET A 82 -2.64 -6.88 -4.87
CA MET A 82 -3.32 -7.15 -3.60
C MET A 82 -2.66 -8.38 -2.94
N LEU A 83 -2.37 -8.29 -1.66
CA LEU A 83 -1.80 -9.40 -0.88
C LEU A 83 -2.89 -10.34 -0.35
N VAL A 84 -3.93 -9.71 0.19
CA VAL A 84 -5.12 -10.39 0.73
C VAL A 84 -6.36 -9.72 0.15
N ILE A 85 -7.35 -10.51 -0.23
CA ILE A 85 -8.61 -10.06 -0.82
C ILE A 85 -9.72 -10.84 -0.12
N GLU A 86 -10.56 -10.13 0.64
CA GLU A 86 -11.68 -10.73 1.40
C GLU A 86 -11.24 -11.96 2.24
N GLY A 87 -10.06 -11.84 2.88
CA GLY A 87 -9.48 -12.87 3.74
C GLY A 87 -8.75 -13.99 2.99
N LYS A 88 -8.65 -13.94 1.66
CA LYS A 88 -7.94 -14.94 0.85
C LYS A 88 -6.65 -14.37 0.29
N LEU A 89 -5.60 -15.18 0.24
CA LEU A 89 -4.37 -14.81 -0.45
C LEU A 89 -4.64 -14.61 -1.95
N HIS A 90 -3.85 -13.74 -2.54
CA HIS A 90 -3.84 -13.58 -3.99
C HIS A 90 -3.55 -14.92 -4.68
N ARG A 91 -4.45 -15.34 -5.60
CA ARG A 91 -4.47 -16.69 -6.19
C ARG A 91 -3.20 -17.09 -6.97
N ARG A 92 -2.38 -16.12 -7.37
CA ARG A 92 -1.13 -16.37 -8.12
C ARG A 92 0.10 -16.47 -7.22
N PHE A 93 -0.06 -16.39 -5.90
CA PHE A 93 1.08 -16.54 -5.00
C PHE A 93 1.39 -18.03 -4.82
N LEU A 94 2.59 -18.40 -5.21
CA LEU A 94 3.10 -19.76 -5.11
C LEU A 94 3.81 -19.94 -3.77
N VAL A 95 3.52 -21.05 -3.10
CA VAL A 95 4.11 -21.39 -1.80
C VAL A 95 5.62 -21.69 -1.94
N ASP A 96 6.00 -22.26 -3.06
CA ASP A 96 7.37 -22.68 -3.43
C ASP A 96 8.11 -21.64 -4.29
N SER A 97 7.62 -20.42 -4.36
CA SER A 97 8.26 -19.34 -5.13
C SER A 97 9.69 -19.07 -4.61
N ASP A 98 10.63 -18.92 -5.53
CA ASP A 98 12.00 -18.47 -5.28
C ASP A 98 12.17 -16.92 -5.34
N SER A 99 11.14 -16.21 -5.80
CA SER A 99 11.16 -14.75 -5.95
C SER A 99 11.12 -14.04 -4.61
N ARG A 100 12.28 -13.94 -3.96
CA ARG A 100 12.46 -13.30 -2.65
C ARG A 100 12.96 -11.87 -2.78
N LYS A 101 12.27 -10.92 -2.16
CA LYS A 101 12.59 -9.48 -2.14
C LYS A 101 12.26 -8.89 -0.78
N ILE A 102 12.84 -7.73 -0.44
CA ILE A 102 12.29 -6.89 0.61
C ILE A 102 10.94 -6.39 0.14
N ARG A 103 9.94 -6.49 1.00
CA ARG A 103 8.57 -6.14 0.66
C ARG A 103 7.98 -5.22 1.71
N ASN A 104 7.11 -4.32 1.29
CA ASN A 104 6.31 -3.51 2.17
C ASN A 104 4.85 -3.51 1.73
N GLY A 105 3.96 -3.18 2.65
CA GLY A 105 2.54 -3.21 2.37
C GLY A 105 1.72 -2.60 3.49
N VAL A 106 0.43 -2.46 3.21
CA VAL A 106 -0.57 -1.92 4.11
C VAL A 106 -1.79 -2.84 4.16
N GLY A 107 -2.33 -3.02 5.34
CA GLY A 107 -3.58 -3.75 5.58
C GLY A 107 -4.40 -3.07 6.67
N ILE A 108 -5.70 -3.32 6.67
CA ILE A 108 -6.62 -2.73 7.64
C ILE A 108 -7.35 -3.86 8.34
N SER A 109 -7.45 -3.77 9.67
CA SER A 109 -8.21 -4.72 10.49
C SER A 109 -9.68 -4.80 10.07
N ARG A 110 -10.34 -5.91 10.40
CA ARG A 110 -11.75 -6.14 10.03
C ARG A 110 -12.71 -5.07 10.56
N ASP A 111 -12.43 -4.53 11.75
CA ASP A 111 -13.22 -3.48 12.38
C ASP A 111 -12.89 -2.06 11.84
N GLY A 112 -11.92 -1.95 10.94
CA GLY A 112 -11.47 -0.69 10.33
C GLY A 112 -10.70 0.26 11.27
N LYS A 113 -10.39 -0.17 12.50
CA LYS A 113 -9.79 0.70 13.52
C LYS A 113 -8.27 0.68 13.55
N THR A 114 -7.65 -0.38 13.02
CA THR A 114 -6.20 -0.56 13.03
C THR A 114 -5.65 -0.65 11.62
N ILE A 115 -4.61 0.14 11.35
CA ILE A 115 -3.83 0.05 10.12
C ILE A 115 -2.53 -0.63 10.45
N HIS A 116 -2.17 -1.62 9.64
CA HIS A 116 -0.89 -2.30 9.70
C HIS A 116 -0.03 -1.88 8.51
N PHE A 117 1.04 -1.15 8.76
CA PHE A 117 2.12 -0.91 7.81
C PHE A 117 3.24 -1.88 8.14
N ALA A 118 3.66 -2.68 7.18
CA ALA A 118 4.72 -3.65 7.38
C ALA A 118 5.81 -3.51 6.31
N ILE A 119 7.06 -3.72 6.74
CA ILE A 119 8.23 -3.89 5.87
C ILE A 119 8.98 -5.14 6.33
N SER A 120 9.32 -6.03 5.39
CA SER A 120 10.04 -7.25 5.74
C SER A 120 11.49 -6.94 6.11
N HIS A 121 11.99 -7.58 7.18
CA HIS A 121 13.37 -7.40 7.62
C HIS A 121 14.36 -8.08 6.65
N ARG A 122 13.98 -9.21 6.10
CA ARG A 122 14.73 -10.02 5.12
C ARG A 122 13.91 -10.21 3.84
N ALA A 123 14.55 -10.71 2.80
CA ALA A 123 13.87 -11.02 1.55
C ALA A 123 12.84 -12.15 1.77
N VAL A 124 11.62 -11.94 1.32
CA VAL A 124 10.48 -12.85 1.46
C VAL A 124 9.74 -12.99 0.13
N THR A 125 9.01 -14.09 -0.04
CA THR A 125 8.11 -14.29 -1.18
C THR A 125 6.82 -13.48 -1.01
N PHE A 126 6.01 -13.36 -2.05
CA PHE A 126 4.67 -12.80 -1.91
C PHE A 126 3.75 -13.67 -1.06
N TRP A 127 3.92 -15.01 -1.15
CA TRP A 127 3.15 -15.94 -0.35
C TRP A 127 3.41 -15.74 1.15
N GLU A 128 4.68 -15.71 1.56
CA GLU A 128 5.07 -15.46 2.96
C GLU A 128 4.59 -14.10 3.45
N PHE A 129 4.75 -13.06 2.63
CA PHE A 129 4.35 -11.71 3.02
C PHE A 129 2.82 -11.53 3.09
N GLY A 130 2.09 -12.15 2.16
CA GLY A 130 0.62 -12.18 2.19
C GLY A 130 0.08 -12.98 3.37
N THR A 131 0.71 -14.11 3.70
CA THR A 131 0.37 -14.94 4.88
C THR A 131 0.52 -14.15 6.19
N LEU A 132 1.56 -13.31 6.32
CA LEU A 132 1.69 -12.39 7.46
C LEU A 132 0.41 -11.54 7.63
N PHE A 133 -0.06 -10.89 6.57
CA PHE A 133 -1.24 -10.03 6.63
C PHE A 133 -2.53 -10.82 6.90
N ARG A 134 -2.70 -11.98 6.25
CA ARG A 134 -3.90 -12.80 6.42
C ARG A 134 -3.97 -13.46 7.80
N ASP A 135 -2.88 -14.10 8.23
CA ASP A 135 -2.91 -15.04 9.35
C ASP A 135 -2.45 -14.43 10.67
N GLN A 136 -1.48 -13.51 10.64
CA GLN A 136 -0.97 -12.87 11.84
C GLN A 136 -1.67 -11.53 12.10
N LEU A 137 -1.70 -10.66 11.09
CA LEU A 137 -2.31 -9.33 11.22
C LEU A 137 -3.84 -9.34 11.03
N LYS A 138 -4.42 -10.49 10.59
CA LYS A 138 -5.87 -10.71 10.43
C LYS A 138 -6.56 -9.65 9.58
N THR A 139 -5.86 -9.12 8.58
CA THR A 139 -6.42 -8.10 7.68
C THR A 139 -7.22 -8.75 6.55
N PRO A 140 -8.52 -8.44 6.39
CA PRO A 140 -9.33 -9.00 5.29
C PRO A 140 -8.89 -8.50 3.92
N ASN A 141 -8.29 -7.31 3.86
CA ASN A 141 -7.68 -6.76 2.66
C ASN A 141 -6.31 -6.18 2.98
N ALA A 142 -5.33 -6.49 2.13
CA ALA A 142 -3.98 -5.96 2.23
C ALA A 142 -3.39 -5.73 0.84
N LEU A 143 -2.57 -4.69 0.71
CA LEU A 143 -1.99 -4.23 -0.53
C LEU A 143 -0.47 -4.18 -0.41
N PHE A 144 0.24 -4.73 -1.39
CA PHE A 144 1.66 -4.52 -1.58
C PHE A 144 1.90 -3.11 -2.13
N LEU A 145 2.89 -2.44 -1.56
CA LEU A 145 3.37 -1.14 -2.03
C LEU A 145 4.63 -1.33 -2.90
N ASP A 146 5.43 -0.28 -3.15
CA ASP A 146 6.63 -0.46 -3.97
C ASP A 146 7.77 -1.10 -3.18
N GLY A 147 8.01 -2.39 -3.44
CA GLY A 147 9.07 -3.16 -2.77
C GLY A 147 10.49 -2.77 -3.17
N THR A 148 10.72 -2.28 -4.38
CA THR A 148 12.06 -1.93 -4.90
C THR A 148 12.69 -0.80 -4.10
N VAL A 149 11.87 0.09 -3.58
CA VAL A 149 12.26 1.25 -2.77
C VAL A 149 11.70 1.18 -1.34
N SER A 150 11.44 -0.05 -0.86
CA SER A 150 10.90 -0.25 0.49
C SER A 150 11.62 0.61 1.53
N SER A 151 10.91 1.57 2.08
CA SER A 151 11.42 2.48 3.09
C SER A 151 10.37 2.77 4.15
N ILE A 152 10.82 2.88 5.40
CA ILE A 152 10.01 3.33 6.53
C ILE A 152 10.86 4.17 7.47
N GLN A 153 10.28 5.23 7.99
CA GLN A 153 10.87 6.06 9.03
C GLN A 153 9.84 6.31 10.14
N THR A 154 10.24 6.03 11.36
CA THR A 154 9.51 6.35 12.60
C THR A 154 10.48 7.02 13.58
N ALA A 155 10.04 7.37 14.80
CA ALA A 155 10.91 7.91 15.82
C ALA A 155 12.07 6.97 16.20
N GLY A 156 11.85 5.65 16.18
CA GLY A 156 12.84 4.64 16.58
C GLY A 156 13.40 3.78 15.45
N THR A 157 12.92 3.95 14.23
CA THR A 157 13.33 3.10 13.10
C THR A 157 13.49 3.92 11.83
N LYS A 158 14.63 3.73 11.15
CA LYS A 158 14.84 4.22 9.79
C LYS A 158 15.36 3.07 8.94
N ARG A 159 14.65 2.73 7.86
CA ARG A 159 15.03 1.68 6.93
C ARG A 159 14.75 2.12 5.49
N GLY A 160 15.69 1.85 4.59
CA GLY A 160 15.63 2.33 3.21
C GLY A 160 15.92 3.83 3.11
N GLY A 161 15.46 4.47 2.02
CA GLY A 161 15.63 5.92 1.85
C GLY A 161 16.91 6.34 1.12
N TRP A 162 17.55 5.42 0.39
CA TRP A 162 18.74 5.67 -0.42
C TRP A 162 18.43 6.27 -1.81
N ARG A 163 17.17 6.24 -2.20
CA ARG A 163 16.69 6.71 -3.51
C ARG A 163 15.62 7.77 -3.32
N GLN A 164 15.46 8.61 -4.32
CA GLN A 164 14.26 9.43 -4.44
C GLN A 164 13.06 8.50 -4.58
N ILE A 165 11.96 8.83 -3.92
CA ILE A 165 10.73 8.05 -3.94
C ILE A 165 9.58 8.95 -4.39
N GLY A 166 8.63 8.37 -5.14
CA GLY A 166 7.41 9.04 -5.60
C GLY A 166 6.39 9.20 -4.46
N PRO A 167 5.21 8.63 -4.53
CA PRO A 167 4.18 8.77 -3.50
C PRO A 167 4.67 8.34 -2.11
N ILE A 168 4.43 9.19 -1.11
CA ILE A 168 4.77 8.94 0.29
C ILE A 168 3.49 8.89 1.13
N ILE A 169 3.37 7.88 1.97
CA ILE A 169 2.35 7.80 3.01
C ILE A 169 2.94 8.42 4.28
N SER A 170 2.27 9.45 4.79
CA SER A 170 2.63 10.13 6.04
C SER A 170 1.52 9.93 7.08
N VAL A 171 1.91 9.53 8.28
CA VAL A 171 1.01 9.44 9.42
C VAL A 171 1.43 10.46 10.46
N SER A 172 0.53 11.32 10.87
CA SER A 172 0.75 12.35 11.89
C SER A 172 -0.31 12.24 12.99
N ALA A 173 0.03 12.69 14.19
CA ALA A 173 -0.95 12.82 15.25
C ALA A 173 -2.06 13.81 14.86
N LYS A 174 -3.31 13.51 15.25
CA LYS A 174 -4.40 14.49 15.13
C LYS A 174 -4.07 15.70 16.01
N ARG A 175 -4.20 16.91 15.46
CA ARG A 175 -4.09 18.10 16.31
C ARG A 175 -5.23 18.07 17.33
N PRO A 176 -4.96 18.34 18.61
CA PRO A 176 -6.05 18.66 19.54
C PRO A 176 -6.76 19.92 19.00
N ASN A 177 -8.08 19.87 19.03
CA ASN A 177 -8.92 21.03 18.73
C ASN A 177 -8.71 22.11 19.78
#